data_505617353e949c6d658b69f9fb569754
#
_entry.id   505617353e949c6d658b69f9fb569754
#
_cell.length_a   1.000
_cell.length_b   1.000
_cell.length_c   1.000
_cell.angle_alpha   90.00
_cell.angle_beta   90.00
_cell.angle_gamma   90.00
#
_symmetry.space_group_name_H-M   'P 1'
#
loop_
_entity.id
_entity.type
_entity.pdbx_description
1 polymer ?
#
loop_
_entity_poly.entity_id
_entity_poly.type
_entity_poly.pdbx_seq_one_letter_code
_entity_poly.pdbx_strand_id
1 'polypeptide(L)'
;MSTATIHGPIVSLDAFGLVSSTPGSPDARARACLADALSSAAGGALDRALEHATGVYEDEEVAMELRLEAAKLCVDWHSARGSYDRCRRVAGDAARLGARALERDHPLVLMLRNSEAYWLSVLGFNDMAARRFGALVADVKACRGLDPQIAFAIRNNSAMPWKNTGKWNRAARVYRELLADMEETRDEADMTLLTVRDNLAEVLSADRHYDEAIALYEHNMDALLTVVERGDWRVLRLRNEIARNTWMGGDRDAGEDLWTVLAEDCRRYLGDRDPLTARIRTILLTLATMRGDDRRAEAIARKLRDDHPDDWEDCDFTEAISIVAQGEMGGSQGV
;
A
#
# COMPACT_ATOMS: atom_id res chain seq x y z
N MET A 1 -5.04 -10.34 1.47
CA MET A 1 -4.25 -9.25 2.13
C MET A 1 -3.80 -8.29 1.04
N SER A 2 -4.56 -7.20 0.84
CA SER A 2 -4.21 -6.19 -0.16
C SER A 2 -3.02 -5.39 0.36
N THR A 3 -1.83 -5.72 -0.09
CA THR A 3 -0.61 -4.96 0.15
C THR A 3 -0.50 -3.89 -0.93
N ALA A 4 -1.30 -2.83 -0.81
CA ALA A 4 -0.90 -1.56 -1.37
C ALA A 4 0.25 -1.03 -0.48
N THR A 5 1.40 -1.68 -0.57
CA THR A 5 2.64 -1.19 0.00
C THR A 5 3.01 0.02 -0.83
N ILE A 6 2.64 1.21 -0.35
CA ILE A 6 3.31 2.41 -0.79
C ILE A 6 4.73 2.28 -0.26
N HIS A 7 5.59 1.57 -1.00
CA HIS A 7 7.00 1.84 -0.95
C HIS A 7 7.10 3.30 -1.37
N GLY A 8 7.34 4.18 -0.41
CA GLY A 8 7.64 5.57 -0.73
C GLY A 8 8.66 5.57 -1.85
N PRO A 9 8.61 6.53 -2.79
CA PRO A 9 9.54 6.57 -3.90
C PRO A 9 10.94 6.34 -3.35
N ILE A 10 11.72 5.51 -4.05
CA ILE A 10 13.16 5.42 -3.84
C ILE A 10 13.64 6.85 -4.00
N VAL A 11 13.84 7.54 -2.87
CA VAL A 11 14.32 8.91 -2.91
C VAL A 11 15.74 8.81 -3.44
N SER A 12 15.96 9.35 -4.64
CA SER A 12 17.28 9.36 -5.25
C SER A 12 18.23 10.05 -4.27
N LEU A 13 19.44 9.55 -4.14
CA LEU A 13 20.52 10.16 -3.33
C LEU A 13 20.77 11.63 -3.68
N ASP A 14 20.32 12.06 -4.87
CA ASP A 14 20.44 13.44 -5.36
C ASP A 14 19.36 14.39 -4.82
N ALA A 15 18.28 13.89 -4.22
CA ALA A 15 17.15 14.72 -3.79
C ALA A 15 17.46 15.60 -2.58
N PHE A 16 18.56 15.35 -1.86
CA PHE A 16 18.92 16.09 -0.64
C PHE A 16 20.09 17.05 -0.78
N GLY A 17 20.46 17.47 -2.00
CA GLY A 17 21.40 18.59 -2.22
C GLY A 17 22.71 18.54 -1.40
N LEU A 18 23.22 17.33 -1.13
CA LEU A 18 24.33 17.12 -0.24
C LEU A 18 25.63 17.60 -0.88
N VAL A 19 26.24 18.57 -0.23
CA VAL A 19 27.52 19.22 -0.48
C VAL A 19 28.57 18.25 -1.06
N SER A 20 29.31 18.68 -2.08
CA SER A 20 30.40 17.93 -2.67
C SER A 20 31.39 17.44 -1.60
N SER A 21 31.40 16.14 -1.34
CA SER A 21 32.36 15.55 -0.40
C SER A 21 33.75 15.52 -1.00
N THR A 22 34.76 15.82 -0.18
CA THR A 22 36.17 15.72 -0.59
C THR A 22 36.49 14.29 -1.00
N PRO A 23 37.12 14.04 -2.16
CA PRO A 23 37.50 12.68 -2.57
C PRO A 23 38.28 11.97 -1.46
N GLY A 24 37.88 10.72 -1.12
CA GLY A 24 38.51 9.93 -0.06
C GLY A 24 38.03 10.19 1.37
N SER A 25 37.12 11.14 1.58
CA SER A 25 36.45 11.35 2.88
C SER A 25 35.59 10.16 3.30
N PRO A 26 35.30 10.00 4.62
CA PRO A 26 34.33 8.99 5.09
C PRO A 26 33.02 9.05 4.32
N ASP A 27 32.45 10.22 4.10
CA ASP A 27 31.19 10.43 3.37
C ASP A 27 31.30 10.02 1.89
N ALA A 28 32.45 10.27 1.22
CA ALA A 28 32.64 9.84 -0.17
C ALA A 28 32.67 8.30 -0.26
N ARG A 29 33.36 7.64 0.68
CA ARG A 29 33.38 6.18 0.77
C ARG A 29 31.99 5.61 1.08
N ALA A 30 31.26 6.22 2.01
CA ALA A 30 29.91 5.84 2.36
C ALA A 30 28.95 5.91 1.16
N ARG A 31 29.01 7.01 0.37
CA ARG A 31 28.19 7.15 -0.86
C ARG A 31 28.50 6.07 -1.88
N ALA A 32 29.78 5.78 -2.11
CA ALA A 32 30.20 4.69 -3.01
C ALA A 32 29.67 3.33 -2.51
N CYS A 33 29.78 3.07 -1.20
CA CYS A 33 29.28 1.86 -0.58
C CYS A 33 27.74 1.72 -0.70
N LEU A 34 26.98 2.82 -0.54
CA LEU A 34 25.54 2.82 -0.73
C LEU A 34 25.13 2.62 -2.21
N ALA A 35 25.91 3.17 -3.15
CA ALA A 35 25.71 2.90 -4.59
C ALA A 35 25.92 1.42 -4.92
N ASP A 36 26.97 0.79 -4.37
CA ASP A 36 27.20 -0.64 -4.50
C ASP A 36 26.10 -1.48 -3.83
N ALA A 37 25.59 -1.02 -2.69
CA ALA A 37 24.48 -1.65 -2.00
C ALA A 37 23.19 -1.63 -2.86
N LEU A 38 22.85 -0.49 -3.44
CA LEU A 38 21.70 -0.34 -4.35
C LEU A 38 21.84 -1.24 -5.59
N SER A 39 23.04 -1.28 -6.19
CA SER A 39 23.32 -2.16 -7.32
C SER A 39 23.19 -3.64 -6.95
N SER A 40 23.66 -4.03 -5.76
CA SER A 40 23.53 -5.40 -5.23
C SER A 40 22.08 -5.78 -5.02
N ALA A 41 21.26 -4.87 -4.46
CA ALA A 41 19.84 -5.08 -4.25
C ALA A 41 19.09 -5.23 -5.58
N ALA A 42 19.39 -4.40 -6.58
CA ALA A 42 18.84 -4.49 -7.92
C ALA A 42 19.18 -5.82 -8.61
N GLY A 43 20.36 -6.38 -8.32
CA GLY A 43 20.80 -7.70 -8.76
C GLY A 43 20.26 -8.87 -7.92
N GLY A 44 19.37 -8.62 -6.95
CA GLY A 44 18.79 -9.65 -6.08
C GLY A 44 19.68 -10.09 -4.90
N ALA A 45 20.89 -9.52 -4.75
CA ALA A 45 21.84 -9.86 -3.69
C ALA A 45 21.56 -9.06 -2.40
N LEU A 46 20.38 -9.24 -1.80
CA LEU A 46 19.91 -8.48 -0.64
C LEU A 46 20.81 -8.62 0.61
N ASP A 47 21.48 -9.76 0.80
CA ASP A 47 22.40 -9.94 1.94
C ASP A 47 23.60 -9.01 1.84
N ARG A 48 24.18 -8.91 0.66
CA ARG A 48 25.30 -8.01 0.39
C ARG A 48 24.87 -6.54 0.47
N ALA A 49 23.70 -6.23 -0.04
CA ALA A 49 23.14 -4.88 0.05
C ALA A 49 22.96 -4.45 1.52
N LEU A 50 22.39 -5.33 2.35
CA LEU A 50 22.24 -5.10 3.79
C LEU A 50 23.57 -4.97 4.52
N GLU A 51 24.59 -5.79 4.19
CA GLU A 51 25.92 -5.69 4.78
C GLU A 51 26.53 -4.31 4.52
N HIS A 52 26.53 -3.85 3.28
CA HIS A 52 27.05 -2.54 2.89
C HIS A 52 26.31 -1.38 3.58
N ALA A 53 24.98 -1.39 3.57
CA ALA A 53 24.20 -0.32 4.19
C ALA A 53 24.31 -0.34 5.72
N THR A 54 24.38 -1.52 6.36
CA THR A 54 24.61 -1.62 7.79
C THR A 54 25.99 -1.06 8.17
N GLY A 55 27.03 -1.36 7.39
CA GLY A 55 28.36 -0.80 7.61
C GLY A 55 28.37 0.73 7.57
N VAL A 56 27.67 1.34 6.61
CA VAL A 56 27.54 2.82 6.56
C VAL A 56 26.72 3.37 7.73
N TYR A 57 25.63 2.69 8.11
CA TYR A 57 24.80 3.12 9.23
C TYR A 57 25.57 3.11 10.58
N GLU A 58 26.43 2.13 10.79
CA GLU A 58 27.18 1.95 12.02
C GLU A 58 28.48 2.78 12.08
N ASP A 59 28.98 3.28 10.96
CA ASP A 59 30.22 4.04 10.91
C ASP A 59 30.04 5.45 11.49
N GLU A 60 30.65 5.68 12.65
CA GLU A 60 30.55 6.96 13.38
C GLU A 60 31.33 8.12 12.72
N GLU A 61 32.22 7.84 11.78
CA GLU A 61 32.94 8.86 11.02
C GLU A 61 32.09 9.46 9.88
N VAL A 62 31.01 8.78 9.50
CA VAL A 62 30.10 9.20 8.44
C VAL A 62 29.08 10.21 8.96
N ALA A 63 28.77 11.23 8.14
CA ALA A 63 27.76 12.23 8.45
C ALA A 63 26.40 11.58 8.82
N MET A 64 25.72 12.17 9.80
CA MET A 64 24.49 11.58 10.35
C MET A 64 23.42 11.36 9.30
N GLU A 65 23.24 12.29 8.37
CA GLU A 65 22.25 12.18 7.30
C GLU A 65 22.49 10.92 6.44
N LEU A 66 23.73 10.64 6.05
CA LEU A 66 24.06 9.43 5.27
C LEU A 66 23.83 8.14 6.08
N ARG A 67 24.13 8.18 7.37
CA ARG A 67 23.82 7.06 8.28
C ARG A 67 22.32 6.78 8.35
N LEU A 68 21.48 7.82 8.43
CA LEU A 68 20.04 7.68 8.46
C LEU A 68 19.45 7.21 7.10
N GLU A 69 20.03 7.65 5.99
CA GLU A 69 19.70 7.13 4.66
C GLU A 69 20.03 5.63 4.55
N ALA A 70 21.22 5.24 5.01
CA ALA A 70 21.61 3.83 5.07
C ALA A 70 20.65 3.00 5.94
N ALA A 71 20.26 3.51 7.11
CA ALA A 71 19.27 2.86 7.97
C ALA A 71 17.92 2.70 7.28
N LYS A 72 17.48 3.71 6.51
CA LYS A 72 16.23 3.60 5.72
C LYS A 72 16.32 2.48 4.69
N LEU A 73 17.42 2.38 3.94
CA LEU A 73 17.66 1.29 3.00
C LEU A 73 17.64 -0.08 3.70
N CYS A 74 18.26 -0.19 4.88
CA CYS A 74 18.20 -1.40 5.69
C CYS A 74 16.75 -1.77 6.05
N VAL A 75 15.91 -0.80 6.41
CA VAL A 75 14.48 -1.02 6.69
C VAL A 75 13.76 -1.56 5.46
N ASP A 76 13.98 -0.94 4.29
CA ASP A 76 13.33 -1.34 3.04
C ASP A 76 13.73 -2.78 2.64
N TRP A 77 15.01 -3.14 2.73
CA TRP A 77 15.48 -4.48 2.38
C TRP A 77 15.16 -5.55 3.42
N HIS A 78 15.12 -5.21 4.70
CA HIS A 78 14.57 -6.11 5.72
C HIS A 78 13.07 -6.38 5.50
N SER A 79 12.32 -5.38 5.02
CA SER A 79 10.91 -5.54 4.62
C SER A 79 10.77 -6.53 3.47
N ALA A 80 11.57 -6.38 2.42
CA ALA A 80 11.59 -7.29 1.27
C ALA A 80 11.90 -8.75 1.67
N ARG A 81 12.61 -8.95 2.79
CA ARG A 81 12.90 -10.27 3.37
C ARG A 81 11.87 -10.76 4.40
N GLY A 82 10.79 -10.01 4.64
CA GLY A 82 9.80 -10.35 5.68
C GLY A 82 10.32 -10.20 7.12
N SER A 83 11.46 -9.54 7.33
CA SER A 83 12.09 -9.41 8.65
C SER A 83 11.54 -8.18 9.40
N TYR A 84 10.24 -8.13 9.63
CA TYR A 84 9.51 -6.94 10.11
C TYR A 84 9.93 -6.44 11.50
N ASP A 85 10.32 -7.32 12.41
CA ASP A 85 10.87 -6.91 13.72
C ASP A 85 12.23 -6.19 13.58
N ARG A 86 13.06 -6.60 12.60
CA ARG A 86 14.29 -5.86 12.28
C ARG A 86 13.99 -4.50 11.69
N CYS A 87 13.01 -4.38 10.79
CA CYS A 87 12.55 -3.10 10.26
C CYS A 87 12.21 -2.13 11.40
N ARG A 88 11.37 -2.59 12.36
CA ARG A 88 10.98 -1.79 13.51
C ARG A 88 12.18 -1.35 14.35
N ARG A 89 13.11 -2.28 14.66
CA ARG A 89 14.29 -1.98 15.47
C ARG A 89 15.20 -0.98 14.80
N VAL A 90 15.61 -1.22 13.57
CA VAL A 90 16.49 -0.31 12.82
C VAL A 90 15.86 1.07 12.69
N ALA A 91 14.58 1.15 12.29
CA ALA A 91 13.88 2.43 12.17
C ALA A 91 13.83 3.19 13.51
N GLY A 92 13.51 2.51 14.61
CA GLY A 92 13.43 3.13 15.93
C GLY A 92 14.78 3.56 16.48
N ASP A 93 15.85 2.77 16.30
CA ASP A 93 17.21 3.10 16.75
C ASP A 93 17.74 4.29 15.95
N ALA A 94 17.61 4.25 14.63
CA ALA A 94 18.05 5.33 13.74
C ALA A 94 17.28 6.64 14.01
N ALA A 95 15.95 6.56 14.21
CA ALA A 95 15.16 7.74 14.57
C ALA A 95 15.61 8.37 15.88
N ARG A 96 15.95 7.58 16.91
CA ARG A 96 16.49 8.08 18.19
C ARG A 96 17.89 8.68 18.03
N LEU A 97 18.74 8.04 17.24
CA LEU A 97 20.09 8.54 16.95
C LEU A 97 20.00 9.88 16.21
N GLY A 98 19.21 9.94 15.13
CA GLY A 98 19.02 11.14 14.33
C GLY A 98 18.41 12.29 15.12
N ALA A 99 17.42 12.04 15.99
CA ALA A 99 16.79 13.05 16.81
C ALA A 99 17.70 13.69 17.86
N ARG A 100 18.86 13.06 18.18
CA ARG A 100 19.89 13.61 19.08
C ARG A 100 20.94 14.43 18.35
N ALA A 101 21.25 14.07 17.09
CA ALA A 101 22.32 14.66 16.31
C ALA A 101 21.83 15.78 15.37
N LEU A 102 20.62 15.59 14.84
CA LEU A 102 19.88 16.55 14.03
C LEU A 102 18.73 17.12 14.88
N GLU A 103 17.76 17.70 14.25
CA GLU A 103 16.54 18.12 14.94
C GLU A 103 15.46 17.04 14.87
N ARG A 104 14.50 17.04 15.82
CA ARG A 104 13.44 16.05 15.91
C ARG A 104 12.46 16.09 14.71
N ASP A 105 12.37 17.23 14.06
CA ASP A 105 11.57 17.50 12.86
C ASP A 105 12.36 17.40 11.56
N HIS A 106 13.64 16.99 11.63
CA HIS A 106 14.41 16.70 10.42
C HIS A 106 13.71 15.64 9.55
N PRO A 107 13.60 15.85 8.22
CA PRO A 107 12.84 14.96 7.34
C PRO A 107 13.18 13.48 7.47
N LEU A 108 14.47 13.11 7.51
CA LEU A 108 14.90 11.72 7.69
C LEU A 108 14.48 11.14 9.05
N VAL A 109 14.51 11.96 10.11
CA VAL A 109 14.04 11.54 11.43
C VAL A 109 12.55 11.30 11.43
N LEU A 110 11.75 12.17 10.79
CA LEU A 110 10.31 12.01 10.66
C LEU A 110 9.96 10.74 9.86
N MET A 111 10.68 10.47 8.75
CA MET A 111 10.50 9.27 7.93
C MET A 111 10.81 7.98 8.71
N LEU A 112 11.91 7.95 9.48
CA LEU A 112 12.26 6.79 10.29
C LEU A 112 11.29 6.57 11.45
N ARG A 113 10.79 7.64 12.09
CA ARG A 113 9.71 7.57 13.09
C ARG A 113 8.40 7.03 12.48
N ASN A 114 8.09 7.44 11.25
CA ASN A 114 6.96 6.89 10.49
C ASN A 114 7.15 5.39 10.23
N SER A 115 8.33 4.98 9.82
CA SER A 115 8.66 3.55 9.62
C SER A 115 8.57 2.76 10.92
N GLU A 116 9.09 3.25 12.06
CA GLU A 116 8.93 2.60 13.36
C GLU A 116 7.46 2.38 13.71
N ALA A 117 6.63 3.42 13.57
CA ALA A 117 5.21 3.38 13.89
C ALA A 117 4.44 2.44 12.94
N TYR A 118 4.78 2.43 11.65
CA TYR A 118 4.22 1.53 10.64
C TYR A 118 4.50 0.07 11.01
N TRP A 119 5.77 -0.28 11.28
CA TRP A 119 6.15 -1.65 11.62
C TRP A 119 5.62 -2.11 12.98
N LEU A 120 5.43 -1.21 13.93
CA LEU A 120 4.66 -1.51 15.15
C LEU A 120 3.25 -1.97 14.82
N SER A 121 2.58 -1.31 13.88
CA SER A 121 1.22 -1.66 13.46
C SER A 121 1.18 -2.99 12.72
N VAL A 122 2.13 -3.24 11.80
CA VAL A 122 2.26 -4.52 11.09
C VAL A 122 2.47 -5.69 12.06
N LEU A 123 3.26 -5.47 13.12
CA LEU A 123 3.53 -6.47 14.16
C LEU A 123 2.40 -6.63 15.19
N GLY A 124 1.29 -5.91 15.03
CA GLY A 124 0.13 -5.99 15.91
C GLY A 124 0.17 -5.08 17.15
N PHE A 125 1.25 -4.31 17.37
CA PHE A 125 1.36 -3.37 18.49
C PHE A 125 0.58 -2.08 18.22
N ASN A 126 -0.70 -2.20 17.87
CA ASN A 126 -1.52 -1.11 17.34
C ASN A 126 -1.71 0.06 18.31
N ASP A 127 -1.85 -0.18 19.61
CA ASP A 127 -1.97 0.90 20.60
C ASP A 127 -0.67 1.72 20.71
N MET A 128 0.48 1.06 20.59
CA MET A 128 1.78 1.73 20.58
C MET A 128 1.97 2.52 19.28
N ALA A 129 1.63 1.92 18.14
CA ALA A 129 1.66 2.57 16.83
C ALA A 129 0.77 3.83 16.81
N ALA A 130 -0.46 3.74 17.32
CA ALA A 130 -1.39 4.88 17.39
C ALA A 130 -0.83 6.05 18.23
N ARG A 131 -0.19 5.76 19.36
CA ARG A 131 0.47 6.81 20.16
C ARG A 131 1.65 7.43 19.42
N ARG A 132 2.48 6.62 18.74
CA ARG A 132 3.62 7.12 17.94
C ARG A 132 3.15 7.99 16.79
N PHE A 133 2.14 7.54 16.04
CA PHE A 133 1.56 8.33 14.96
C PHE A 133 0.91 9.62 15.47
N GLY A 134 0.19 9.59 16.60
CA GLY A 134 -0.41 10.80 17.17
C GLY A 134 0.62 11.87 17.46
N ALA A 135 1.75 11.51 18.10
CA ALA A 135 2.85 12.43 18.35
C ALA A 135 3.49 12.93 17.04
N LEU A 136 3.70 12.02 16.08
CA LEU A 136 4.33 12.33 14.80
C LEU A 136 3.47 13.28 13.94
N VAL A 137 2.16 13.07 13.88
CA VAL A 137 1.23 13.95 13.17
C VAL A 137 1.21 15.35 13.80
N ALA A 138 1.30 15.46 15.14
CA ALA A 138 1.40 16.75 15.81
C ALA A 138 2.71 17.49 15.45
N ASP A 139 3.85 16.77 15.42
CA ASP A 139 5.14 17.34 15.00
C ASP A 139 5.09 17.83 13.55
N VAL A 140 4.51 17.04 12.63
CA VAL A 140 4.34 17.40 11.21
C VAL A 140 3.49 18.65 11.04
N LYS A 141 2.39 18.79 11.79
CA LYS A 141 1.53 20.00 11.75
C LYS A 141 2.25 21.26 12.24
N ALA A 142 3.22 21.11 13.12
CA ALA A 142 4.02 22.23 13.66
C ALA A 142 5.21 22.59 12.75
N CYS A 143 5.68 21.66 11.91
CA CYS A 143 6.85 21.84 11.06
C CYS A 143 6.49 22.71 9.83
N ARG A 144 7.19 23.84 9.69
CA ARG A 144 7.03 24.71 8.52
C ARG A 144 8.02 24.33 7.43
N GLY A 145 7.53 24.19 6.20
CA GLY A 145 8.38 23.90 5.03
C GLY A 145 8.76 22.41 4.89
N LEU A 146 8.09 21.53 5.62
CA LEU A 146 8.22 20.08 5.38
C LEU A 146 7.70 19.73 4.00
N ASP A 147 8.40 18.81 3.34
CA ASP A 147 7.95 18.25 2.06
C ASP A 147 6.52 17.69 2.21
N PRO A 148 5.57 18.15 1.39
CA PRO A 148 4.18 17.69 1.42
C PRO A 148 4.04 16.17 1.28
N GLN A 149 4.96 15.49 0.58
CA GLN A 149 4.93 14.04 0.43
C GLN A 149 5.24 13.31 1.74
N ILE A 150 6.18 13.84 2.54
CA ILE A 150 6.50 13.28 3.86
C ILE A 150 5.30 13.47 4.81
N ALA A 151 4.73 14.67 4.83
CA ALA A 151 3.54 14.96 5.62
C ALA A 151 2.36 14.05 5.25
N PHE A 152 2.15 13.86 3.95
CA PHE A 152 1.14 12.95 3.41
C PHE A 152 1.37 11.50 3.88
N ALA A 153 2.56 10.95 3.65
CA ALA A 153 2.86 9.56 4.01
C ALA A 153 2.62 9.29 5.51
N ILE A 154 3.03 10.21 6.37
CA ILE A 154 2.84 10.10 7.81
C ILE A 154 1.35 10.12 8.20
N ARG A 155 0.59 11.05 7.65
CA ARG A 155 -0.85 11.18 7.94
C ARG A 155 -1.62 9.98 7.40
N ASN A 156 -1.33 9.56 6.18
CA ASN A 156 -1.95 8.37 5.55
C ASN A 156 -1.69 7.11 6.40
N ASN A 157 -0.44 6.88 6.81
CA ASN A 157 -0.07 5.71 7.61
C ASN A 157 -0.66 5.73 9.02
N SER A 158 -1.00 6.93 9.55
CA SER A 158 -1.58 7.06 10.90
C SER A 158 -2.96 6.43 11.06
N ALA A 159 -3.65 6.13 9.95
CA ALA A 159 -4.91 5.39 9.95
C ALA A 159 -4.73 3.88 10.18
N MET A 160 -3.55 3.32 9.89
CA MET A 160 -3.30 1.88 9.89
C MET A 160 -3.60 1.18 11.23
N PRO A 161 -3.20 1.69 12.42
CA PRO A 161 -3.54 1.07 13.69
C PRO A 161 -5.05 0.96 13.94
N TRP A 162 -5.81 1.91 13.42
CA TRP A 162 -7.26 1.92 13.52
C TRP A 162 -7.91 0.91 12.57
N LYS A 163 -7.40 0.78 11.34
CA LYS A 163 -7.79 -0.28 10.39
C LYS A 163 -7.55 -1.67 11.00
N ASN A 164 -6.34 -1.93 11.51
CA ASN A 164 -5.95 -3.22 12.09
C ASN A 164 -6.75 -3.60 13.33
N THR A 165 -7.38 -2.66 14.02
CA THR A 165 -8.18 -2.88 15.23
C THR A 165 -9.69 -2.75 14.99
N GLY A 166 -10.13 -2.68 13.72
CA GLY A 166 -11.54 -2.54 13.35
C GLY A 166 -12.19 -1.23 13.81
N LYS A 167 -11.38 -0.22 14.16
CA LYS A 167 -11.88 1.10 14.55
C LYS A 167 -12.10 1.98 13.32
N TRP A 168 -12.97 1.50 12.42
CA TRP A 168 -13.19 2.04 11.08
C TRP A 168 -13.51 3.52 11.08
N ASN A 169 -14.39 3.98 11.97
CA ASN A 169 -14.74 5.40 12.11
C ASN A 169 -13.54 6.32 12.42
N ARG A 170 -12.52 5.80 13.15
CA ARG A 170 -11.29 6.55 13.41
C ARG A 170 -10.38 6.61 12.19
N ALA A 171 -10.25 5.49 11.49
CA ALA A 171 -9.50 5.43 10.22
C ALA A 171 -10.14 6.34 9.16
N ALA A 172 -11.46 6.27 8.98
CA ALA A 172 -12.20 7.12 8.05
C ALA A 172 -12.04 8.62 8.35
N ARG A 173 -12.03 9.00 9.63
CA ARG A 173 -11.78 10.39 10.03
C ARG A 173 -10.41 10.88 9.57
N VAL A 174 -9.35 10.08 9.75
CA VAL A 174 -7.99 10.43 9.31
C VAL A 174 -7.97 10.69 7.80
N TYR A 175 -8.59 9.80 7.02
CA TYR A 175 -8.62 9.95 5.57
C TYR A 175 -9.50 11.11 5.11
N ARG A 176 -10.66 11.36 5.74
CA ARG A 176 -11.51 12.52 5.43
C ARG A 176 -10.81 13.85 5.69
N GLU A 177 -10.11 13.96 6.83
CA GLU A 177 -9.31 15.15 7.14
C GLU A 177 -8.17 15.35 6.14
N LEU A 178 -7.50 14.26 5.73
CA LEU A 178 -6.43 14.32 4.76
C LEU A 178 -6.95 14.68 3.37
N LEU A 179 -8.08 14.11 2.97
CA LEU A 179 -8.73 14.36 1.69
C LEU A 179 -9.14 15.84 1.55
N ALA A 180 -9.81 16.39 2.58
CA ALA A 180 -10.23 17.80 2.59
C ALA A 180 -9.04 18.77 2.41
N ASP A 181 -7.90 18.50 3.05
CA ASP A 181 -6.70 19.33 2.91
C ASP A 181 -6.07 19.23 1.51
N MET A 182 -6.29 18.13 0.81
CA MET A 182 -5.69 17.87 -0.51
C MET A 182 -6.56 18.36 -1.67
N GLU A 183 -7.88 18.22 -1.57
CA GLU A 183 -8.83 18.62 -2.61
C GLU A 183 -8.77 20.13 -2.94
N GLU A 184 -8.33 20.96 -2.00
CA GLU A 184 -8.16 22.40 -2.22
C GLU A 184 -6.93 22.74 -3.08
N THR A 185 -5.96 21.84 -3.21
CA THR A 185 -4.62 22.16 -3.74
C THR A 185 -4.13 21.22 -4.85
N ARG A 186 -4.85 20.13 -5.12
CA ARG A 186 -4.41 19.10 -6.07
C ARG A 186 -5.42 18.87 -7.17
N ASP A 187 -4.90 18.47 -8.34
CA ASP A 187 -5.73 18.03 -9.45
C ASP A 187 -6.49 16.74 -9.11
N GLU A 188 -7.70 16.60 -9.66
CA GLU A 188 -8.56 15.44 -9.44
C GLU A 188 -7.91 14.09 -9.79
N ALA A 189 -7.05 14.06 -10.80
CA ALA A 189 -6.29 12.88 -11.22
C ALA A 189 -4.93 12.75 -10.52
N ASP A 190 -4.60 13.56 -9.49
CA ASP A 190 -3.39 13.40 -8.70
C ASP A 190 -3.37 12.03 -8.01
N MET A 191 -2.34 11.24 -8.27
CA MET A 191 -2.24 9.86 -7.79
C MET A 191 -2.26 9.75 -6.26
N THR A 192 -1.81 10.79 -5.56
CA THR A 192 -1.83 10.82 -4.10
C THR A 192 -3.26 11.05 -3.58
N LEU A 193 -4.01 11.94 -4.25
CA LEU A 193 -5.41 12.20 -3.95
C LEU A 193 -6.26 10.95 -4.19
N LEU A 194 -6.08 10.31 -5.35
CA LEU A 194 -6.75 9.04 -5.69
C LEU A 194 -6.46 7.95 -4.65
N THR A 195 -5.20 7.87 -4.15
CA THR A 195 -4.83 6.91 -3.10
C THR A 195 -5.57 7.16 -1.78
N VAL A 196 -5.77 8.41 -1.38
CA VAL A 196 -6.52 8.72 -0.14
C VAL A 196 -7.99 8.36 -0.29
N ARG A 197 -8.59 8.67 -1.44
CA ARG A 197 -9.99 8.29 -1.72
C ARG A 197 -10.15 6.77 -1.73
N ASP A 198 -9.22 6.03 -2.34
CA ASP A 198 -9.21 4.56 -2.30
C ASP A 198 -9.14 4.03 -0.86
N ASN A 199 -8.22 4.56 -0.05
CA ASN A 199 -8.07 4.16 1.34
C ASN A 199 -9.32 4.48 2.19
N LEU A 200 -9.98 5.60 1.92
CA LEU A 200 -11.25 5.94 2.57
C LEU A 200 -12.36 4.98 2.14
N ALA A 201 -12.47 4.70 0.84
CA ALA A 201 -13.45 3.76 0.30
C ALA A 201 -13.25 2.34 0.88
N GLU A 202 -12.00 1.86 0.99
CA GLU A 202 -11.68 0.58 1.62
C GLU A 202 -12.17 0.51 3.08
N VAL A 203 -11.93 1.57 3.85
CA VAL A 203 -12.36 1.65 5.25
C VAL A 203 -13.88 1.69 5.37
N LEU A 204 -14.56 2.46 4.51
CA LEU A 204 -16.03 2.52 4.46
C LEU A 204 -16.63 1.18 4.07
N SER A 205 -16.05 0.50 3.08
CA SER A 205 -16.44 -0.86 2.69
C SER A 205 -16.31 -1.85 3.86
N ALA A 206 -15.20 -1.77 4.62
CA ALA A 206 -14.99 -2.60 5.81
C ALA A 206 -15.98 -2.29 6.94
N ASP A 207 -16.44 -1.03 7.05
CA ASP A 207 -17.47 -0.58 7.99
C ASP A 207 -18.90 -0.75 7.44
N ARG A 208 -19.07 -1.42 6.29
CA ARG A 208 -20.34 -1.72 5.61
C ARG A 208 -21.08 -0.50 5.05
N HIS A 209 -20.42 0.60 4.86
CA HIS A 209 -20.94 1.78 4.17
C HIS A 209 -20.69 1.66 2.66
N TYR A 210 -21.30 0.64 2.04
CA TYR A 210 -21.01 0.23 0.68
C TYR A 210 -21.34 1.30 -0.35
N ASP A 211 -22.46 2.01 -0.20
CA ASP A 211 -22.86 3.06 -1.14
C ASP A 211 -21.86 4.25 -1.15
N GLU A 212 -21.38 4.65 0.04
CA GLU A 212 -20.36 5.69 0.14
C GLU A 212 -19.02 5.21 -0.47
N ALA A 213 -18.66 3.94 -0.28
CA ALA A 213 -17.45 3.37 -0.86
C ALA A 213 -17.55 3.31 -2.39
N ILE A 214 -18.68 2.90 -2.95
CA ILE A 214 -18.93 2.88 -4.40
C ILE A 214 -18.78 4.29 -4.97
N ALA A 215 -19.42 5.29 -4.38
CA ALA A 215 -19.34 6.68 -4.85
C ALA A 215 -17.89 7.20 -4.91
N LEU A 216 -17.04 6.85 -3.94
CA LEU A 216 -15.62 7.22 -3.96
C LEU A 216 -14.82 6.49 -5.04
N TYR A 217 -15.09 5.19 -5.26
CA TYR A 217 -14.44 4.44 -6.33
C TYR A 217 -14.88 4.94 -7.72
N GLU A 218 -16.16 5.28 -7.90
CA GLU A 218 -16.66 5.88 -9.14
C GLU A 218 -16.00 7.25 -9.39
N HIS A 219 -15.90 8.10 -8.37
CA HIS A 219 -15.20 9.39 -8.49
C HIS A 219 -13.74 9.20 -8.90
N ASN A 220 -13.01 8.25 -8.28
CA ASN A 220 -11.64 7.95 -8.68
C ASN A 220 -11.56 7.39 -10.11
N MET A 221 -12.51 6.58 -10.51
CA MET A 221 -12.56 6.03 -11.87
C MET A 221 -12.79 7.15 -12.90
N ASP A 222 -13.72 8.05 -12.65
CA ASP A 222 -14.00 9.18 -13.53
C ASP A 222 -12.78 10.11 -13.66
N ALA A 223 -12.11 10.41 -12.54
CA ALA A 223 -10.88 11.21 -12.55
C ALA A 223 -9.75 10.52 -13.35
N LEU A 224 -9.54 9.21 -13.16
CA LEU A 224 -8.55 8.45 -13.94
C LEU A 224 -8.85 8.42 -15.42
N LEU A 225 -10.12 8.27 -15.82
CA LEU A 225 -10.53 8.23 -17.23
C LEU A 225 -10.27 9.54 -17.99
N THR A 226 -9.95 10.63 -17.29
CA THR A 226 -9.50 11.88 -17.94
C THR A 226 -8.06 11.80 -18.46
N VAL A 227 -7.24 10.87 -17.92
CA VAL A 227 -5.80 10.78 -18.18
C VAL A 227 -5.34 9.41 -18.67
N VAL A 228 -6.18 8.37 -18.57
CA VAL A 228 -5.89 7.02 -19.03
C VAL A 228 -7.06 6.41 -19.80
N GLU A 229 -6.79 5.34 -20.53
CA GLU A 229 -7.81 4.60 -21.27
C GLU A 229 -8.61 3.65 -20.38
N ARG A 230 -9.79 3.22 -20.85
CA ARG A 230 -10.69 2.29 -20.13
C ARG A 230 -10.06 0.93 -19.82
N GLY A 231 -9.05 0.52 -20.58
CA GLY A 231 -8.32 -0.72 -20.40
C GLY A 231 -7.16 -0.62 -19.42
N ASP A 232 -6.89 0.54 -18.84
CA ASP A 232 -5.86 0.71 -17.82
C ASP A 232 -6.19 -0.16 -16.59
N TRP A 233 -5.20 -0.89 -16.08
CA TRP A 233 -5.39 -1.83 -14.98
C TRP A 233 -5.96 -1.17 -13.71
N ARG A 234 -5.68 0.10 -13.48
CA ARG A 234 -6.22 0.88 -12.35
C ARG A 234 -7.73 1.07 -12.46
N VAL A 235 -8.21 1.37 -13.68
CA VAL A 235 -9.64 1.49 -13.98
C VAL A 235 -10.34 0.14 -13.78
N LEU A 236 -9.74 -0.93 -14.31
CA LEU A 236 -10.30 -2.28 -14.16
C LEU A 236 -10.32 -2.73 -12.69
N ARG A 237 -9.30 -2.37 -11.91
CA ARG A 237 -9.26 -2.60 -10.46
C ARG A 237 -10.40 -1.87 -9.72
N LEU A 238 -10.62 -0.59 -10.03
CA LEU A 238 -11.72 0.18 -9.43
C LEU A 238 -13.08 -0.43 -9.76
N ARG A 239 -13.29 -0.88 -10.99
CA ARG A 239 -14.52 -1.58 -11.38
C ARG A 239 -14.73 -2.88 -10.59
N ASN A 240 -13.64 -3.60 -10.26
CA ASN A 240 -13.73 -4.76 -9.36
C ASN A 240 -14.19 -4.35 -7.95
N GLU A 241 -13.65 -3.25 -7.40
CA GLU A 241 -14.07 -2.77 -6.09
C GLU A 241 -15.54 -2.29 -6.09
N ILE A 242 -16.00 -1.65 -7.15
CA ILE A 242 -17.41 -1.27 -7.33
C ILE A 242 -18.29 -2.53 -7.35
N ALA A 243 -17.97 -3.51 -8.19
CA ALA A 243 -18.72 -4.76 -8.28
C ALA A 243 -18.79 -5.49 -6.92
N ARG A 244 -17.65 -5.55 -6.21
CA ARG A 244 -17.58 -6.15 -4.88
C ARG A 244 -18.47 -5.44 -3.86
N ASN A 245 -18.44 -4.11 -3.83
CA ASN A 245 -19.25 -3.34 -2.89
C ASN A 245 -20.75 -3.40 -3.25
N THR A 246 -21.11 -3.44 -4.53
CA THR A 246 -22.48 -3.67 -5.00
C THR A 246 -23.01 -5.02 -4.51
N TRP A 247 -22.20 -6.08 -4.70
CA TRP A 247 -22.55 -7.42 -4.19
C TRP A 247 -22.71 -7.45 -2.66
N MET A 248 -21.74 -6.85 -1.93
CA MET A 248 -21.74 -6.81 -0.46
C MET A 248 -22.87 -5.94 0.09
N GLY A 249 -23.29 -4.91 -0.63
CA GLY A 249 -24.40 -4.01 -0.33
C GLY A 249 -25.79 -4.68 -0.50
N GLY A 250 -25.82 -5.87 -1.10
CA GLY A 250 -27.04 -6.69 -1.23
C GLY A 250 -27.60 -6.78 -2.65
N ASP A 251 -27.17 -5.96 -3.58
CA ASP A 251 -27.55 -6.09 -5.00
C ASP A 251 -26.64 -7.12 -5.69
N ARG A 252 -26.97 -8.39 -5.42
CA ARG A 252 -26.14 -9.52 -5.87
C ARG A 252 -26.17 -9.73 -7.37
N ASP A 253 -27.31 -9.52 -7.98
CA ASP A 253 -27.44 -9.71 -9.43
C ASP A 253 -26.66 -8.62 -10.17
N ALA A 254 -26.78 -7.35 -9.77
CA ALA A 254 -25.99 -6.28 -10.34
C ALA A 254 -24.48 -6.48 -10.11
N GLY A 255 -24.05 -6.92 -8.92
CA GLY A 255 -22.65 -7.20 -8.62
C GLY A 255 -22.07 -8.30 -9.52
N GLU A 256 -22.82 -9.40 -9.74
CA GLU A 256 -22.41 -10.48 -10.65
C GLU A 256 -22.38 -10.03 -12.13
N ASP A 257 -23.34 -9.24 -12.56
CA ASP A 257 -23.36 -8.67 -13.91
C ASP A 257 -22.14 -7.76 -14.15
N LEU A 258 -21.78 -6.92 -13.17
CA LEU A 258 -20.58 -6.08 -13.22
C LEU A 258 -19.30 -6.94 -13.36
N TRP A 259 -19.16 -8.01 -12.59
CA TRP A 259 -18.02 -8.91 -12.73
C TRP A 259 -18.02 -9.67 -14.05
N THR A 260 -19.17 -10.03 -14.58
CA THR A 260 -19.29 -10.73 -15.87
C THR A 260 -18.79 -9.85 -17.02
N VAL A 261 -19.18 -8.58 -17.04
CA VAL A 261 -18.68 -7.60 -18.01
C VAL A 261 -17.19 -7.33 -17.80
N LEU A 262 -16.77 -7.18 -16.54
CA LEU A 262 -15.38 -6.93 -16.20
C LEU A 262 -14.45 -8.07 -16.61
N ALA A 263 -14.87 -9.32 -16.48
CA ALA A 263 -14.08 -10.50 -16.89
C ALA A 263 -13.73 -10.45 -18.37
N GLU A 264 -14.66 -10.04 -19.22
CA GLU A 264 -14.44 -9.92 -20.66
C GLU A 264 -13.50 -8.74 -20.98
N ASP A 265 -13.67 -7.61 -20.29
CA ASP A 265 -12.79 -6.46 -20.46
C ASP A 265 -11.35 -6.75 -19.97
N CYS A 266 -11.20 -7.39 -18.80
CA CYS A 266 -9.89 -7.82 -18.32
C CYS A 266 -9.20 -8.76 -19.32
N ARG A 267 -9.93 -9.76 -19.86
CA ARG A 267 -9.42 -10.63 -20.89
C ARG A 267 -8.95 -9.86 -22.14
N ARG A 268 -9.75 -8.89 -22.58
CA ARG A 268 -9.50 -8.09 -23.78
C ARG A 268 -8.28 -7.18 -23.65
N TYR A 269 -8.11 -6.53 -22.50
CA TYR A 269 -7.12 -5.47 -22.30
C TYR A 269 -5.85 -5.97 -21.61
N LEU A 270 -5.96 -6.91 -20.68
CA LEU A 270 -4.83 -7.43 -19.91
C LEU A 270 -4.39 -8.82 -20.40
N GLY A 271 -5.30 -9.58 -21.01
CA GLY A 271 -5.06 -10.94 -21.45
C GLY A 271 -5.57 -12.01 -20.47
N ASP A 272 -5.59 -13.25 -20.96
CA ASP A 272 -6.15 -14.39 -20.22
C ASP A 272 -5.32 -14.77 -18.99
N ARG A 273 -4.00 -14.57 -19.02
CA ARG A 273 -3.04 -14.90 -17.93
C ARG A 273 -2.82 -13.79 -16.91
N ASP A 274 -3.44 -12.66 -17.08
CA ASP A 274 -3.30 -11.57 -16.12
C ASP A 274 -3.92 -11.92 -14.77
N PRO A 275 -3.27 -11.59 -13.63
CA PRO A 275 -3.76 -11.92 -12.29
C PRO A 275 -5.17 -11.37 -12.00
N LEU A 276 -5.51 -10.17 -12.50
CA LEU A 276 -6.85 -9.61 -12.32
C LEU A 276 -7.88 -10.40 -13.11
N THR A 277 -7.56 -10.81 -14.35
CA THR A 277 -8.43 -11.68 -15.17
C THR A 277 -8.71 -13.00 -14.46
N ALA A 278 -7.67 -13.65 -13.94
CA ALA A 278 -7.79 -14.89 -13.19
C ALA A 278 -8.66 -14.71 -11.93
N ARG A 279 -8.40 -13.64 -11.16
CA ARG A 279 -9.15 -13.31 -9.94
C ARG A 279 -10.64 -13.12 -10.21
N ILE A 280 -11.02 -12.34 -11.23
CA ILE A 280 -12.44 -12.12 -11.57
C ILE A 280 -13.11 -13.42 -12.01
N ARG A 281 -12.43 -14.24 -12.82
CA ARG A 281 -12.94 -15.57 -13.21
C ARG A 281 -13.12 -16.48 -12.00
N THR A 282 -12.22 -16.43 -11.02
CA THR A 282 -12.33 -17.21 -9.77
C THR A 282 -13.55 -16.80 -8.96
N ILE A 283 -13.85 -15.50 -8.87
CA ILE A 283 -15.08 -15.00 -8.24
C ILE A 283 -16.32 -15.57 -8.97
N LEU A 284 -16.38 -15.46 -10.30
CA LEU A 284 -17.50 -15.97 -11.09
C LEU A 284 -17.63 -17.49 -11.01
N LEU A 285 -16.53 -18.24 -10.93
CA LEU A 285 -16.54 -19.68 -10.70
C LEU A 285 -17.17 -20.01 -9.34
N THR A 286 -16.75 -19.32 -8.29
CA THR A 286 -17.30 -19.51 -6.95
C THR A 286 -18.80 -19.23 -6.92
N LEU A 287 -19.25 -18.15 -7.56
CA LEU A 287 -20.67 -17.80 -7.65
C LEU A 287 -21.49 -18.86 -8.43
N ALA A 288 -20.97 -19.32 -9.58
CA ALA A 288 -21.63 -20.36 -10.37
C ALA A 288 -21.76 -21.67 -9.58
N THR A 289 -20.71 -22.07 -8.86
CA THR A 289 -20.71 -23.27 -8.02
C THR A 289 -21.73 -23.18 -6.90
N MET A 290 -21.82 -22.03 -6.23
CA MET A 290 -22.79 -21.84 -5.14
C MET A 290 -24.26 -21.81 -5.62
N ARG A 291 -24.50 -21.35 -6.82
CA ARG A 291 -25.85 -21.37 -7.44
C ARG A 291 -26.20 -22.75 -8.03
N GLY A 292 -25.28 -23.70 -8.03
CA GLY A 292 -25.47 -25.02 -8.66
C GLY A 292 -25.50 -24.97 -10.19
N ASP A 293 -24.92 -23.92 -10.80
CA ASP A 293 -24.76 -23.84 -12.26
C ASP A 293 -23.49 -24.57 -12.68
N ASP A 294 -23.53 -25.90 -12.60
CA ASP A 294 -22.39 -26.77 -12.88
C ASP A 294 -21.83 -26.57 -14.29
N ARG A 295 -22.70 -26.27 -15.26
CA ARG A 295 -22.28 -26.05 -16.65
C ARG A 295 -21.41 -24.80 -16.79
N ARG A 296 -21.82 -23.71 -16.17
CA ARG A 296 -21.08 -22.44 -16.15
C ARG A 296 -19.79 -22.58 -15.33
N ALA A 297 -19.86 -23.22 -14.17
CA ALA A 297 -18.72 -23.49 -13.32
C ALA A 297 -17.64 -24.30 -14.05
N GLU A 298 -18.01 -25.41 -14.72
CA GLU A 298 -17.07 -26.23 -15.49
C GLU A 298 -16.44 -25.47 -16.67
N ALA A 299 -17.21 -24.64 -17.36
CA ALA A 299 -16.70 -23.82 -18.46
C ALA A 299 -15.65 -22.82 -18.01
N ILE A 300 -15.88 -22.14 -16.86
CA ILE A 300 -14.93 -21.18 -16.27
C ILE A 300 -13.69 -21.92 -15.75
N ALA A 301 -13.87 -23.03 -15.03
CA ALA A 301 -12.78 -23.83 -14.48
C ALA A 301 -11.86 -24.38 -15.57
N ARG A 302 -12.44 -24.81 -16.71
CA ARG A 302 -11.64 -25.25 -17.88
C ARG A 302 -10.76 -24.11 -18.41
N LYS A 303 -11.33 -22.93 -18.61
CA LYS A 303 -10.57 -21.75 -19.04
C LYS A 303 -9.42 -21.41 -18.09
N LEU A 304 -9.69 -21.37 -16.78
CA LEU A 304 -8.65 -21.09 -15.80
C LEU A 304 -7.50 -22.10 -15.85
N ARG A 305 -7.81 -23.39 -15.98
CA ARG A 305 -6.79 -24.45 -16.14
C ARG A 305 -5.99 -24.32 -17.43
N ASP A 306 -6.65 -24.02 -18.55
CA ASP A 306 -5.99 -23.86 -19.86
C ASP A 306 -5.04 -22.65 -19.84
N ASP A 307 -5.40 -21.59 -19.16
CA ASP A 307 -4.63 -20.35 -19.08
C ASP A 307 -3.49 -20.42 -18.05
N HIS A 308 -3.64 -21.24 -16.98
CA HIS A 308 -2.68 -21.39 -15.88
C HIS A 308 -2.37 -22.88 -15.62
N PRO A 309 -1.75 -23.58 -16.56
CA PRO A 309 -1.55 -25.04 -16.44
C PRO A 309 -0.62 -25.45 -15.30
N ASP A 310 0.35 -24.59 -14.94
CA ASP A 310 1.37 -24.88 -13.91
C ASP A 310 0.96 -24.39 -12.51
N ASP A 311 0.08 -23.39 -12.42
CA ASP A 311 -0.27 -22.69 -11.19
C ASP A 311 -1.75 -22.87 -10.78
N TRP A 312 -2.48 -23.75 -11.45
CA TRP A 312 -3.92 -23.96 -11.20
C TRP A 312 -4.23 -24.36 -9.76
N GLU A 313 -3.39 -25.20 -9.15
CA GLU A 313 -3.57 -25.66 -7.78
C GLU A 313 -3.23 -24.58 -6.75
N ASP A 314 -2.43 -23.59 -7.15
CA ASP A 314 -2.03 -22.43 -6.32
C ASP A 314 -2.96 -21.23 -6.49
N CYS A 315 -4.00 -21.30 -7.35
CA CYS A 315 -5.02 -20.26 -7.44
C CYS A 315 -5.70 -20.09 -6.09
N ASP A 316 -5.45 -18.95 -5.43
CA ASP A 316 -6.00 -18.65 -4.11
C ASP A 316 -7.50 -18.33 -4.21
N PHE A 317 -8.33 -19.35 -4.00
CA PHE A 317 -9.78 -19.23 -3.94
C PHE A 317 -10.27 -18.59 -2.64
N THR A 318 -9.40 -18.41 -1.64
CA THR A 318 -9.75 -17.97 -0.28
C THR A 318 -10.43 -16.62 -0.29
N GLU A 319 -9.96 -15.69 -1.11
CA GLU A 319 -10.53 -14.36 -1.23
C GLU A 319 -11.91 -14.40 -1.91
N ALA A 320 -12.06 -15.15 -3.00
CA ALA A 320 -13.33 -15.30 -3.69
C ALA A 320 -14.40 -15.93 -2.77
N ILE A 321 -14.02 -16.98 -2.04
CA ILE A 321 -14.87 -17.64 -1.04
C ILE A 321 -15.20 -16.64 0.08
N SER A 322 -14.25 -15.86 0.55
CA SER A 322 -14.45 -14.86 1.61
C SER A 322 -15.45 -13.77 1.18
N ILE A 323 -15.30 -13.23 -0.04
CA ILE A 323 -16.24 -12.22 -0.58
C ILE A 323 -17.64 -12.76 -0.63
N VAL A 324 -17.82 -13.97 -1.16
CA VAL A 324 -19.14 -14.59 -1.31
C VAL A 324 -19.73 -14.94 0.05
N ALA A 325 -18.96 -15.54 0.96
CA ALA A 325 -19.44 -15.91 2.31
C ALA A 325 -19.82 -14.69 3.15
N GLN A 326 -19.06 -13.59 3.08
CA GLN A 326 -19.39 -12.36 3.80
C GLN A 326 -20.70 -11.72 3.29
N GLY A 327 -20.93 -11.75 1.96
CA GLY A 327 -22.17 -11.27 1.37
C GLY A 327 -23.39 -12.07 1.85
N GLU A 328 -23.26 -13.38 2.05
CA GLU A 328 -24.36 -14.22 2.55
C GLU A 328 -24.71 -13.96 4.02
N MET A 329 -23.71 -13.76 4.89
CA MET A 329 -23.94 -13.46 6.30
C MET A 329 -24.58 -12.07 6.52
N GLY A 330 -24.35 -11.13 5.60
CA GLY A 330 -24.93 -9.79 5.65
C GLY A 330 -26.42 -9.73 5.32
N GLY A 331 -26.92 -10.65 4.49
CA GLY A 331 -28.33 -10.73 4.07
C GLY A 331 -29.28 -11.34 5.10
N SER A 332 -28.78 -12.01 6.15
CA SER A 332 -29.62 -12.70 7.14
C SER A 332 -29.96 -11.87 8.39
N GLN A 333 -29.53 -10.62 8.50
CA GLN A 333 -29.82 -9.74 9.65
C GLN A 333 -30.84 -8.63 9.35
N GLY A 334 -31.57 -8.72 8.24
CA GLY A 334 -32.58 -7.76 7.84
C GLY A 334 -33.96 -8.42 7.64
N VAL A 335 -34.55 -9.05 8.67
CA VAL A 335 -35.99 -9.32 8.79
C VAL A 335 -36.41 -9.05 10.22
#